data_029ad5900a1c757bd9c80c3193731881
#
_entry.id   029ad5900a1c757bd9c80c3193731881
#
_cell.length_a   1.000
_cell.length_b   1.000
_cell.length_c   1.000
_cell.angle_alpha   90.00
_cell.angle_beta   90.00
_cell.angle_gamma   90.00
#
_symmetry.space_group_name_H-M   'P 1'
#
loop_
_entity.id
_entity.type
_entity.pdbx_description
1 polymer ?
#
loop_
_entity_poly.entity_id
_entity_poly.type
_entity_poly.pdbx_seq_one_letter_code
_entity_poly.pdbx_strand_id
1 'polypeptide(L)'
;ARGIQCRVFNRFVPIMSLRLNNRDHRKLMIIDGKVGFTGGINLADEYINQRERFGHWKDSAILLEGDAVWSMTVMFLTMWDHCCGWEEEFRHFRPEPSAVRPWTGYVQPYTDTPLNRETVGQSVYLNMISKARKYIYITTPYLVIDVATNTALCNAAKSGVDVRIITPHIPDKALVFELTRSHYESLLEAGVQIFEYTPGFVHAKVMVTDDCCGVVGSINLDYRSMFLHFEDAVLLYHDPTVLDIKRDFINTQFRSQ
;
A
#
# COMPACT_ATOMS: atom_id res chain seq x y z
N ALA A 1 27.17 -3.38 19.18
CA ALA A 1 26.41 -4.20 18.26
C ALA A 1 25.77 -5.36 19.01
N ARG A 2 24.44 -5.54 18.90
CA ARG A 2 23.67 -6.57 19.61
C ARG A 2 23.49 -7.84 18.76
N GLY A 3 24.43 -8.11 17.81
CA GLY A 3 24.36 -9.30 16.92
C GLY A 3 23.37 -9.19 15.76
N ILE A 4 22.64 -8.05 15.64
CA ILE A 4 21.69 -7.83 14.54
C ILE A 4 22.46 -7.39 13.30
N GLN A 5 22.27 -8.10 12.19
CA GLN A 5 22.79 -7.67 10.89
C GLN A 5 21.91 -6.55 10.33
N CYS A 6 22.53 -5.49 9.84
CA CYS A 6 21.82 -4.36 9.25
C CYS A 6 22.51 -3.94 7.95
N ARG A 7 21.72 -3.58 6.94
CA ARG A 7 22.19 -3.04 5.67
C ARG A 7 21.42 -1.77 5.35
N VAL A 8 22.07 -0.85 4.65
CA VAL A 8 21.45 0.41 4.22
C VAL A 8 21.37 0.39 2.69
N PHE A 9 20.15 0.38 2.18
CA PHE A 9 19.89 0.53 0.75
C PHE A 9 19.98 1.99 0.33
N ASN A 10 20.62 2.24 -0.81
CA ASN A 10 20.70 3.54 -1.51
C ASN A 10 20.97 4.71 -0.56
N ARG A 11 22.17 4.70 0.07
CA ARG A 11 22.60 5.75 1.01
C ARG A 11 22.46 7.13 0.37
N PHE A 12 22.00 8.11 1.16
CA PHE A 12 21.94 9.49 0.72
C PHE A 12 23.38 10.02 0.46
N VAL A 13 23.61 10.43 -0.77
CA VAL A 13 24.82 11.15 -1.18
C VAL A 13 24.34 12.50 -1.71
N PRO A 14 24.87 13.65 -1.25
CA PRO A 14 24.40 14.97 -1.65
C PRO A 14 24.88 15.34 -3.08
N ILE A 15 24.52 14.51 -4.05
CA ILE A 15 24.75 14.71 -5.48
C ILE A 15 23.39 14.73 -6.16
N MET A 16 23.14 15.65 -7.08
CA MET A 16 21.91 15.65 -7.89
C MET A 16 21.88 14.40 -8.78
N SER A 17 21.19 13.35 -8.32
CA SER A 17 21.01 12.11 -9.06
C SER A 17 19.55 11.68 -8.96
N LEU A 18 18.96 11.33 -10.09
CA LEU A 18 17.60 10.75 -10.15
C LEU A 18 17.49 9.45 -9.33
N ARG A 19 18.58 8.69 -9.20
CA ARG A 19 18.64 7.46 -8.38
C ARG A 19 18.37 7.72 -6.90
N LEU A 20 18.56 8.94 -6.39
CA LEU A 20 18.23 9.30 -5.00
C LEU A 20 16.73 9.22 -4.71
N ASN A 21 15.89 9.28 -5.72
CA ASN A 21 14.44 9.12 -5.58
C ASN A 21 14.01 7.64 -5.43
N ASN A 22 14.84 6.68 -5.84
CA ASN A 22 14.54 5.26 -5.72
C ASN A 22 14.78 4.80 -4.27
N ARG A 23 13.74 4.81 -3.46
CA ARG A 23 13.78 4.40 -2.05
C ARG A 23 13.06 3.07 -1.87
N ASP A 24 13.57 2.24 -0.98
CA ASP A 24 12.81 1.09 -0.50
C ASP A 24 11.79 1.59 0.52
N HIS A 25 10.52 1.62 0.09
CA HIS A 25 9.40 2.09 0.90
C HIS A 25 8.57 0.92 1.46
N ARG A 26 8.97 -0.31 1.19
CA ARG A 26 8.31 -1.52 1.71
C ARG A 26 8.47 -1.61 3.23
N LYS A 27 7.47 -2.15 3.88
CA LYS A 27 7.45 -2.42 5.33
C LYS A 27 7.21 -3.90 5.51
N LEU A 28 8.26 -4.69 5.39
CA LEU A 28 8.21 -6.14 5.48
C LEU A 28 8.76 -6.60 6.83
N MET A 29 8.00 -7.41 7.53
CA MET A 29 8.47 -8.17 8.69
C MET A 29 8.14 -9.64 8.45
N ILE A 30 9.18 -10.49 8.41
CA ILE A 30 9.04 -11.91 8.10
C ILE A 30 9.66 -12.70 9.25
N ILE A 31 8.91 -13.67 9.74
CA ILE A 31 9.32 -14.53 10.86
C ILE A 31 9.38 -15.96 10.35
N ASP A 32 10.59 -16.52 10.31
CA ASP A 32 10.90 -17.91 9.94
C ASP A 32 10.31 -18.33 8.56
N GLY A 33 10.03 -17.37 7.66
CA GLY A 33 9.36 -17.64 6.38
C GLY A 33 7.92 -18.12 6.50
N LYS A 34 7.33 -18.13 7.72
CA LYS A 34 6.01 -18.68 8.03
C LYS A 34 4.95 -17.63 8.28
N VAL A 35 5.37 -16.50 8.87
CA VAL A 35 4.49 -15.36 9.17
C VAL A 35 5.09 -14.12 8.54
N GLY A 36 4.27 -13.35 7.87
CA GLY A 36 4.67 -12.10 7.23
C GLY A 36 3.71 -10.96 7.56
N PHE A 37 4.25 -9.75 7.73
CA PHE A 37 3.48 -8.54 7.90
C PHE A 37 3.90 -7.53 6.83
N THR A 38 2.92 -6.82 6.26
CA THR A 38 3.15 -5.63 5.45
C THR A 38 2.02 -4.63 5.62
N GLY A 39 2.24 -3.39 5.16
CA GLY A 39 1.26 -2.31 5.24
C GLY A 39 1.90 -0.94 5.20
N GLY A 40 1.18 0.07 5.74
CA GLY A 40 1.67 1.44 5.81
C GLY A 40 2.56 1.77 7.01
N ILE A 41 2.57 0.92 8.04
CA ILE A 41 3.16 1.22 9.37
C ILE A 41 4.68 1.25 9.33
N ASN A 42 5.29 2.37 9.72
CA ASN A 42 6.73 2.46 10.00
C ASN A 42 7.00 2.24 11.50
N LEU A 43 8.26 1.91 11.82
CA LEU A 43 8.72 1.76 13.22
C LEU A 43 9.02 3.15 13.82
N ALA A 44 7.98 3.85 14.27
CA ALA A 44 8.10 5.13 14.96
C ALA A 44 6.89 5.35 15.88
N ASP A 45 7.07 6.18 16.92
CA ASP A 45 6.09 6.37 18.01
C ASP A 45 4.78 7.00 17.54
N GLU A 46 4.81 7.85 16.51
CA GLU A 46 3.61 8.45 15.92
C GLU A 46 2.68 7.41 15.28
N TYR A 47 3.21 6.32 14.70
CA TYR A 47 2.41 5.28 14.05
C TYR A 47 1.59 4.43 15.02
N ILE A 48 1.97 4.43 16.29
CA ILE A 48 1.25 3.73 17.37
C ILE A 48 0.56 4.70 18.33
N ASN A 49 0.45 5.98 17.95
CA ASN A 49 -0.15 7.06 18.73
C ASN A 49 0.45 7.27 20.15
N GLN A 50 1.71 6.87 20.38
CA GLN A 50 2.44 7.23 21.59
C GLN A 50 2.99 8.65 21.55
N ARG A 51 3.16 9.20 20.36
CA ARG A 51 3.51 10.59 20.12
C ARG A 51 2.53 11.22 19.15
N GLU A 52 1.77 12.18 19.61
CA GLU A 52 0.90 12.95 18.74
C GLU A 52 1.71 13.96 17.94
N ARG A 53 1.63 13.89 16.60
CA ARG A 53 2.33 14.76 15.68
C ARG A 53 1.39 15.47 14.70
N PHE A 54 0.40 14.73 14.18
CA PHE A 54 -0.58 15.19 13.21
C PHE A 54 -1.99 14.72 13.61
N GLY A 55 -2.33 14.86 14.89
CA GLY A 55 -3.52 14.26 15.46
C GLY A 55 -3.42 12.73 15.55
N HIS A 56 -4.55 12.07 15.59
CA HIS A 56 -4.60 10.60 15.62
C HIS A 56 -4.09 10.00 14.31
N TRP A 57 -3.09 9.12 14.42
CA TRP A 57 -2.53 8.40 13.30
C TRP A 57 -3.32 7.12 13.02
N LYS A 58 -3.91 7.02 11.83
CA LYS A 58 -4.63 5.82 11.36
C LYS A 58 -3.84 5.15 10.26
N ASP A 59 -3.46 3.92 10.47
CA ASP A 59 -2.77 3.10 9.48
C ASP A 59 -3.40 1.71 9.35
N SER A 60 -2.91 0.91 8.40
CA SER A 60 -3.33 -0.48 8.18
C SER A 60 -2.13 -1.36 7.89
N ALA A 61 -2.21 -2.60 8.36
CA ALA A 61 -1.29 -3.67 8.03
C ALA A 61 -2.07 -4.97 7.87
N ILE A 62 -1.47 -5.91 7.15
CA ILE A 62 -1.98 -7.27 6.98
C ILE A 62 -0.96 -8.26 7.50
N LEU A 63 -1.44 -9.30 8.17
CA LEU A 63 -0.70 -10.48 8.57
C LEU A 63 -1.01 -11.62 7.62
N LEU A 64 0.00 -12.29 7.12
CA LEU A 64 -0.10 -13.50 6.30
C LEU A 64 0.55 -14.68 7.01
N GLU A 65 -0.02 -15.86 6.84
CA GLU A 65 0.54 -17.13 7.25
C GLU A 65 0.54 -18.11 6.07
N GLY A 66 1.51 -19.01 6.03
CA GLY A 66 1.60 -20.07 5.03
C GLY A 66 2.33 -19.66 3.74
N ASP A 67 1.97 -20.30 2.62
CA ASP A 67 2.79 -20.27 1.39
C ASP A 67 2.94 -18.86 0.77
N ALA A 68 1.99 -17.97 0.97
CA ALA A 68 2.06 -16.59 0.48
C ALA A 68 3.26 -15.82 1.08
N VAL A 69 3.69 -16.17 2.30
CA VAL A 69 4.85 -15.54 2.97
C VAL A 69 6.16 -15.81 2.24
N TRP A 70 6.23 -16.89 1.44
CA TRP A 70 7.39 -17.16 0.61
C TRP A 70 7.68 -16.03 -0.39
N SER A 71 6.65 -15.47 -1.02
CA SER A 71 6.83 -14.32 -1.92
C SER A 71 7.42 -13.11 -1.18
N MET A 72 6.95 -12.82 0.05
CA MET A 72 7.50 -11.74 0.88
C MET A 72 8.96 -12.03 1.27
N THR A 73 9.28 -13.28 1.59
CA THR A 73 10.64 -13.72 1.91
C THR A 73 11.59 -13.47 0.73
N VAL A 74 11.18 -13.84 -0.47
CA VAL A 74 11.96 -13.60 -1.70
C VAL A 74 12.13 -12.08 -1.95
N MET A 75 11.09 -11.26 -1.74
CA MET A 75 11.20 -9.80 -1.86
C MET A 75 12.27 -9.24 -0.92
N PHE A 76 12.31 -9.69 0.33
CA PHE A 76 13.32 -9.27 1.29
C PHE A 76 14.72 -9.75 0.90
N LEU A 77 14.89 -11.04 0.61
CA LEU A 77 16.17 -11.63 0.29
C LEU A 77 16.80 -11.02 -0.98
N THR A 78 16.01 -10.76 -2.00
CA THR A 78 16.47 -10.08 -3.23
C THR A 78 17.11 -8.72 -2.92
N MET A 79 16.49 -7.91 -2.04
CA MET A 79 17.05 -6.63 -1.63
C MET A 79 18.25 -6.79 -0.71
N TRP A 80 18.21 -7.80 0.17
CA TRP A 80 19.31 -8.12 1.06
C TRP A 80 20.57 -8.50 0.29
N ASP A 81 20.49 -9.42 -0.69
CA ASP A 81 21.59 -9.83 -1.56
C ASP A 81 22.15 -8.64 -2.34
N HIS A 82 21.27 -7.82 -2.90
CA HIS A 82 21.71 -6.57 -3.55
C HIS A 82 22.54 -5.68 -2.60
N CYS A 83 22.12 -5.53 -1.35
CA CYS A 83 22.82 -4.70 -0.36
C CYS A 83 24.12 -5.37 0.15
N CYS A 84 24.21 -6.69 0.13
CA CYS A 84 25.37 -7.45 0.57
C CYS A 84 26.42 -7.64 -0.52
N GLY A 85 26.00 -7.60 -1.81
CA GLY A 85 26.85 -7.88 -2.96
C GLY A 85 27.19 -9.34 -3.15
N TRP A 86 26.35 -10.24 -2.66
CA TRP A 86 26.43 -11.69 -2.88
C TRP A 86 25.04 -12.25 -3.18
N GLU A 87 24.99 -13.49 -3.63
CA GLU A 87 23.74 -14.21 -3.89
C GLU A 87 23.62 -15.37 -2.88
N GLU A 88 22.48 -15.42 -2.19
CA GLU A 88 22.15 -16.54 -1.31
C GLU A 88 21.23 -17.53 -2.01
N GLU A 89 21.30 -18.79 -1.64
CA GLU A 89 20.32 -19.77 -2.10
C GLU A 89 19.03 -19.63 -1.31
N PHE A 90 18.05 -18.92 -1.84
CA PHE A 90 16.79 -18.59 -1.16
C PHE A 90 16.02 -19.82 -0.66
N ARG A 91 16.22 -20.97 -1.29
CA ARG A 91 15.56 -22.23 -0.90
C ARG A 91 15.84 -22.63 0.55
N HIS A 92 17.00 -22.26 1.10
CA HIS A 92 17.33 -22.51 2.50
C HIS A 92 16.40 -21.80 3.49
N PHE A 93 15.75 -20.72 3.07
CA PHE A 93 14.82 -19.94 3.87
C PHE A 93 13.35 -20.36 3.66
N ARG A 94 13.11 -21.34 2.79
CA ARG A 94 11.76 -21.84 2.52
C ARG A 94 11.37 -22.81 3.63
N PRO A 95 10.29 -22.52 4.39
CA PRO A 95 9.82 -23.42 5.41
C PRO A 95 9.23 -24.68 4.78
N GLU A 96 9.14 -25.77 5.56
CA GLU A 96 8.34 -26.92 5.18
C GLU A 96 6.88 -26.49 4.93
N PRO A 97 6.22 -27.07 3.92
CA PRO A 97 4.83 -26.74 3.63
C PRO A 97 3.96 -26.89 4.87
N SER A 98 3.18 -25.89 5.19
CA SER A 98 2.18 -25.99 6.25
C SER A 98 1.02 -26.87 5.81
N ALA A 99 0.36 -27.52 6.78
CA ALA A 99 -0.86 -28.26 6.50
C ALA A 99 -1.87 -27.35 5.81
N VAL A 100 -2.35 -27.75 4.63
CA VAL A 100 -3.32 -27.00 3.84
C VAL A 100 -4.60 -26.87 4.67
N ARG A 101 -4.89 -25.67 5.15
CA ARG A 101 -6.22 -25.37 5.68
C ARG A 101 -7.17 -25.17 4.48
N PRO A 102 -8.41 -25.64 4.54
CA PRO A 102 -9.39 -25.33 3.51
C PRO A 102 -9.61 -23.80 3.51
N TRP A 103 -9.16 -23.15 2.45
CA TRP A 103 -9.25 -21.70 2.29
C TRP A 103 -10.03 -21.38 1.01
N THR A 104 -10.83 -20.33 1.05
CA THR A 104 -11.52 -19.82 -0.13
C THR A 104 -10.84 -18.53 -0.58
N GLY A 105 -10.54 -18.43 -1.88
CA GLY A 105 -9.94 -17.24 -2.45
C GLY A 105 -8.44 -17.35 -2.67
N TYR A 106 -7.83 -16.22 -3.01
CA TYR A 106 -6.42 -16.11 -3.35
C TYR A 106 -5.79 -14.94 -2.61
N VAL A 107 -4.57 -15.17 -2.13
CA VAL A 107 -3.72 -14.17 -1.47
C VAL A 107 -2.43 -14.07 -2.27
N GLN A 108 -2.17 -12.91 -2.86
CA GLN A 108 -1.02 -12.69 -3.74
C GLN A 108 -0.21 -11.48 -3.28
N PRO A 109 0.87 -11.68 -2.49
CA PRO A 109 1.85 -10.64 -2.28
C PRO A 109 2.57 -10.32 -3.59
N TYR A 110 2.76 -9.03 -3.87
CA TYR A 110 3.50 -8.56 -5.04
C TYR A 110 4.37 -7.35 -4.67
N THR A 111 5.40 -7.12 -5.48
CA THR A 111 6.28 -5.95 -5.34
C THR A 111 6.30 -5.15 -6.62
N ASP A 112 6.46 -3.85 -6.48
CA ASP A 112 6.73 -2.94 -7.57
C ASP A 112 8.13 -2.36 -7.46
N THR A 113 8.76 -2.04 -8.56
CA THR A 113 10.12 -1.53 -8.60
C THR A 113 10.32 -0.56 -9.76
N PRO A 114 11.01 0.56 -9.54
CA PRO A 114 11.29 1.53 -10.61
C PRO A 114 12.27 0.99 -11.69
N LEU A 115 12.79 -0.21 -11.50
CA LEU A 115 13.73 -0.85 -12.42
C LEU A 115 13.02 -1.72 -13.48
N ASN A 116 11.76 -2.07 -13.26
CA ASN A 116 10.96 -2.82 -14.20
C ASN A 116 10.37 -1.90 -15.28
N ARG A 117 10.03 -2.50 -16.44
CA ARG A 117 9.30 -1.78 -17.50
C ARG A 117 7.80 -1.69 -17.23
N GLU A 118 7.29 -2.56 -16.38
CA GLU A 118 5.87 -2.65 -16.02
C GLU A 118 5.65 -2.09 -14.60
N THR A 119 4.68 -1.20 -14.46
CA THR A 119 4.22 -0.63 -13.18
C THR A 119 3.15 -1.55 -12.61
N VAL A 120 3.58 -2.56 -11.86
CA VAL A 120 2.68 -3.61 -11.33
C VAL A 120 1.63 -3.02 -10.39
N GLY A 121 2.04 -2.12 -9.49
CA GLY A 121 1.13 -1.48 -8.54
C GLY A 121 0.02 -0.70 -9.23
N GLN A 122 0.36 0.13 -10.22
CA GLN A 122 -0.61 0.86 -11.01
C GLN A 122 -1.54 -0.08 -11.80
N SER A 123 -0.97 -1.12 -12.42
CA SER A 123 -1.74 -2.10 -13.19
C SER A 123 -2.77 -2.82 -12.33
N VAL A 124 -2.42 -3.20 -11.10
CA VAL A 124 -3.35 -3.82 -10.14
C VAL A 124 -4.48 -2.85 -9.80
N TYR A 125 -4.15 -1.59 -9.46
CA TYR A 125 -5.17 -0.59 -9.11
C TYR A 125 -6.11 -0.28 -10.27
N LEU A 126 -5.58 -0.05 -11.47
CA LEU A 126 -6.39 0.19 -12.67
C LEU A 126 -7.27 -1.01 -13.01
N ASN A 127 -6.78 -2.24 -12.83
CA ASN A 127 -7.56 -3.45 -13.03
C ASN A 127 -8.72 -3.55 -12.04
N MET A 128 -8.48 -3.28 -10.75
CA MET A 128 -9.54 -3.27 -9.73
C MET A 128 -10.60 -2.20 -10.04
N ILE A 129 -10.17 -0.98 -10.39
CA ILE A 129 -11.08 0.13 -10.73
C ILE A 129 -11.94 -0.23 -11.95
N SER A 130 -11.32 -0.75 -13.02
CA SER A 130 -12.02 -1.05 -14.26
C SER A 130 -13.01 -2.23 -14.16
N LYS A 131 -12.79 -3.14 -13.23
CA LYS A 131 -13.64 -4.32 -13.00
C LYS A 131 -14.73 -4.10 -11.97
N ALA A 132 -14.64 -3.07 -11.14
CA ALA A 132 -15.64 -2.76 -10.13
C ALA A 132 -17.02 -2.51 -10.74
N ARG A 133 -18.06 -3.00 -10.06
CA ARG A 133 -19.45 -2.90 -10.51
C ARG A 133 -20.38 -2.25 -9.49
N LYS A 134 -20.03 -2.34 -8.19
CA LYS A 134 -20.87 -1.85 -7.10
C LYS A 134 -20.18 -0.67 -6.40
N TYR A 135 -18.95 -0.87 -5.94
CA TYR A 135 -18.23 0.15 -5.19
C TYR A 135 -16.70 0.02 -5.31
N ILE A 136 -16.02 1.14 -5.10
CA ILE A 136 -14.58 1.28 -4.96
C ILE A 136 -14.32 2.16 -3.73
N TYR A 137 -13.71 1.61 -2.68
CA TYR A 137 -13.36 2.36 -1.48
C TYR A 137 -11.85 2.39 -1.33
N ILE A 138 -11.29 3.59 -1.20
CA ILE A 138 -9.84 3.83 -1.20
C ILE A 138 -9.46 4.66 0.02
N THR A 139 -8.41 4.25 0.72
CA THR A 139 -7.74 5.08 1.73
C THR A 139 -6.30 5.32 1.29
N THR A 140 -5.88 6.57 1.23
CA THR A 140 -4.51 6.95 0.84
C THR A 140 -4.07 8.24 1.53
N PRO A 141 -2.80 8.35 2.00
CA PRO A 141 -2.31 9.59 2.59
C PRO A 141 -2.08 10.68 1.55
N TYR A 142 -1.85 10.30 0.30
CA TYR A 142 -1.58 11.22 -0.80
C TYR A 142 -2.39 10.81 -2.03
N LEU A 143 -3.04 11.80 -2.65
CA LEU A 143 -3.84 11.63 -3.86
C LEU A 143 -3.26 12.53 -4.96
N VAL A 144 -2.11 12.09 -5.51
CA VAL A 144 -1.41 12.79 -6.61
C VAL A 144 -1.33 11.83 -7.79
N ILE A 145 -2.48 11.64 -8.43
CA ILE A 145 -2.72 10.60 -9.42
C ILE A 145 -2.39 11.08 -10.85
N ASP A 146 -2.04 10.13 -11.69
CA ASP A 146 -1.84 10.37 -13.12
C ASP A 146 -3.19 10.42 -13.87
N VAL A 147 -3.10 10.81 -15.15
CA VAL A 147 -4.28 10.94 -16.02
C VAL A 147 -5.04 9.62 -16.17
N ALA A 148 -4.33 8.50 -16.24
CA ALA A 148 -4.96 7.19 -16.40
C ALA A 148 -5.81 6.81 -15.17
N THR A 149 -5.25 6.96 -13.98
CA THR A 149 -5.94 6.69 -12.72
C THR A 149 -7.11 7.65 -12.50
N ASN A 150 -6.90 8.95 -12.75
CA ASN A 150 -7.99 9.94 -12.66
C ASN A 150 -9.15 9.59 -13.61
N THR A 151 -8.84 9.30 -14.87
CA THR A 151 -9.86 8.93 -15.87
C THR A 151 -10.60 7.66 -15.48
N ALA A 152 -9.90 6.65 -14.96
CA ALA A 152 -10.51 5.39 -14.55
C ALA A 152 -11.49 5.58 -13.38
N LEU A 153 -11.13 6.37 -12.35
CA LEU A 153 -11.99 6.69 -11.21
C LEU A 153 -13.21 7.50 -11.65
N CYS A 154 -13.02 8.54 -12.49
CA CYS A 154 -14.11 9.33 -13.03
C CYS A 154 -15.09 8.48 -13.86
N ASN A 155 -14.58 7.59 -14.71
CA ASN A 155 -15.41 6.71 -15.54
C ASN A 155 -16.19 5.72 -14.68
N ALA A 156 -15.58 5.15 -13.64
CA ALA A 156 -16.26 4.25 -12.71
C ALA A 156 -17.44 4.98 -12.03
N ALA A 157 -17.21 6.18 -11.47
CA ALA A 157 -18.25 6.98 -10.82
C ALA A 157 -19.37 7.36 -11.79
N LYS A 158 -19.04 7.85 -13.00
CA LYS A 158 -20.02 8.17 -14.05
C LYS A 158 -20.81 6.95 -14.54
N SER A 159 -20.26 5.75 -14.39
CA SER A 159 -20.94 4.49 -14.71
C SER A 159 -21.84 3.96 -13.57
N GLY A 160 -21.96 4.73 -12.47
CA GLY A 160 -22.84 4.40 -11.34
C GLY A 160 -22.17 3.55 -10.25
N VAL A 161 -20.84 3.38 -10.29
CA VAL A 161 -20.09 2.73 -9.20
C VAL A 161 -19.95 3.73 -8.05
N ASP A 162 -20.20 3.29 -6.80
CA ASP A 162 -20.01 4.09 -5.59
C ASP A 162 -18.52 4.22 -5.28
N VAL A 163 -17.89 5.33 -5.70
CA VAL A 163 -16.46 5.57 -5.51
C VAL A 163 -16.24 6.50 -4.33
N ARG A 164 -15.53 6.02 -3.29
CA ARG A 164 -15.21 6.79 -2.09
C ARG A 164 -13.72 6.78 -1.81
N ILE A 165 -13.18 7.95 -1.46
CA ILE A 165 -11.76 8.12 -1.14
C ILE A 165 -11.64 8.82 0.21
N ILE A 166 -10.80 8.27 1.11
CA ILE A 166 -10.44 8.91 2.39
C ILE A 166 -8.99 9.37 2.31
N THR A 167 -8.77 10.66 2.62
CA THR A 167 -7.47 11.32 2.72
C THR A 167 -7.27 11.93 4.11
N PRO A 168 -6.06 12.35 4.49
CA PRO A 168 -5.85 13.05 5.76
C PRO A 168 -6.52 14.43 5.79
N HIS A 169 -7.01 14.84 6.98
CA HIS A 169 -7.43 16.22 7.23
C HIS A 169 -6.27 17.09 7.71
N ILE A 170 -5.39 16.55 8.56
CA ILE A 170 -4.22 17.26 9.07
C ILE A 170 -3.01 16.82 8.23
N PRO A 171 -2.38 17.71 7.44
CA PRO A 171 -1.29 17.34 6.56
C PRO A 171 0.04 17.16 7.30
N ASP A 172 0.84 16.18 6.85
CA ASP A 172 2.26 16.06 7.22
C ASP A 172 3.17 16.99 6.40
N LYS A 173 2.75 17.34 5.19
CA LYS A 173 3.44 18.20 4.22
C LYS A 173 2.43 19.11 3.51
N ALA A 174 2.46 20.40 3.81
CA ALA A 174 1.51 21.37 3.27
C ALA A 174 1.44 21.35 1.73
N LEU A 175 2.59 21.36 1.05
CA LEU A 175 2.62 21.37 -0.42
C LEU A 175 1.98 20.12 -1.04
N VAL A 176 2.23 18.93 -0.47
CA VAL A 176 1.64 17.68 -0.97
C VAL A 176 0.14 17.64 -0.70
N PHE A 177 -0.30 18.26 0.37
CA PHE A 177 -1.72 18.40 0.70
C PHE A 177 -2.46 19.29 -0.31
N GLU A 178 -1.88 20.42 -0.68
CA GLU A 178 -2.43 21.27 -1.74
C GLU A 178 -2.49 20.56 -3.10
N LEU A 179 -1.44 19.78 -3.43
CA LEU A 179 -1.44 18.93 -4.62
C LEU A 179 -2.53 17.86 -4.56
N THR A 180 -2.73 17.23 -3.40
CA THR A 180 -3.83 16.26 -3.20
C THR A 180 -5.18 16.92 -3.46
N ARG A 181 -5.43 18.11 -2.88
CA ARG A 181 -6.68 18.83 -3.06
C ARG A 181 -6.92 19.32 -4.49
N SER A 182 -5.85 19.59 -5.26
CA SER A 182 -5.99 19.99 -6.67
C SER A 182 -6.60 18.89 -7.55
N HIS A 183 -6.57 17.63 -7.12
CA HIS A 183 -7.24 16.52 -7.80
C HIS A 183 -8.71 16.35 -7.42
N TYR A 184 -9.20 17.03 -6.35
CA TYR A 184 -10.56 16.83 -5.87
C TYR A 184 -11.61 17.31 -6.87
N GLU A 185 -11.41 18.46 -7.50
CA GLU A 185 -12.39 19.09 -8.38
C GLU A 185 -12.87 18.11 -9.47
N SER A 186 -11.96 17.56 -10.25
CA SER A 186 -12.28 16.65 -11.34
C SER A 186 -12.95 15.35 -10.90
N LEU A 187 -12.56 14.84 -9.70
CA LEU A 187 -13.14 13.63 -9.12
C LEU A 187 -14.56 13.90 -8.58
N LEU A 188 -14.76 15.02 -7.85
CA LEU A 188 -16.06 15.42 -7.31
C LEU A 188 -17.07 15.72 -8.43
N GLU A 189 -16.66 16.41 -9.49
CA GLU A 189 -17.49 16.65 -10.68
C GLU A 189 -17.92 15.34 -11.38
N ALA A 190 -17.11 14.31 -11.30
CA ALA A 190 -17.44 12.99 -11.82
C ALA A 190 -18.38 12.18 -10.92
N GLY A 191 -18.61 12.62 -9.67
CA GLY A 191 -19.46 11.94 -8.69
C GLY A 191 -18.67 11.06 -7.70
N VAL A 192 -17.34 11.15 -7.65
CA VAL A 192 -16.53 10.52 -6.61
C VAL A 192 -16.77 11.24 -5.28
N GLN A 193 -16.92 10.50 -4.19
CA GLN A 193 -17.06 11.06 -2.85
C GLN A 193 -15.69 11.07 -2.15
N ILE A 194 -15.27 12.24 -1.67
CA ILE A 194 -13.98 12.42 -0.99
C ILE A 194 -14.26 12.83 0.45
N PHE A 195 -13.57 12.17 1.38
CA PHE A 195 -13.67 12.37 2.82
C PHE A 195 -12.29 12.71 3.38
N GLU A 196 -12.22 13.70 4.25
CA GLU A 196 -11.00 14.01 5.00
C GLU A 196 -11.11 13.45 6.43
N TYR A 197 -10.16 12.63 6.85
CA TYR A 197 -10.12 12.01 8.19
C TYR A 197 -9.86 13.06 9.27
N THR A 198 -10.93 13.53 9.93
CA THR A 198 -10.88 14.68 10.85
C THR A 198 -10.07 14.46 12.13
N PRO A 199 -9.95 13.23 12.70
CA PRO A 199 -9.15 13.06 13.91
C PRO A 199 -7.65 13.25 13.69
N GLY A 200 -7.15 13.26 12.44
CA GLY A 200 -5.74 13.46 12.19
C GLY A 200 -5.24 13.00 10.84
N PHE A 201 -4.20 12.18 10.84
CA PHE A 201 -3.51 11.73 9.65
C PHE A 201 -3.85 10.26 9.34
N VAL A 202 -4.52 10.01 8.22
CA VAL A 202 -4.70 8.66 7.69
C VAL A 202 -3.51 8.30 6.81
N HIS A 203 -2.82 7.22 7.14
CA HIS A 203 -1.64 6.75 6.40
C HIS A 203 -1.81 5.35 5.81
N ALA A 204 -2.98 4.75 5.94
CA ALA A 204 -3.32 3.49 5.30
C ALA A 204 -3.30 3.60 3.77
N LYS A 205 -2.86 2.54 3.09
CA LYS A 205 -2.88 2.41 1.64
C LYS A 205 -3.69 1.16 1.33
N VAL A 206 -4.96 1.38 1.09
CA VAL A 206 -5.94 0.31 0.97
C VAL A 206 -6.90 0.62 -0.16
N MET A 207 -7.24 -0.38 -0.94
CA MET A 207 -8.37 -0.35 -1.87
C MET A 207 -9.21 -1.62 -1.69
N VAL A 208 -10.52 -1.48 -1.70
CA VAL A 208 -11.45 -2.61 -1.65
C VAL A 208 -12.59 -2.39 -2.65
N THR A 209 -12.98 -3.46 -3.37
CA THR A 209 -14.03 -3.41 -4.38
C THR A 209 -14.97 -4.61 -4.27
N ASP A 210 -16.28 -4.35 -4.37
CA ASP A 210 -17.34 -5.31 -4.64
C ASP A 210 -17.43 -6.53 -3.69
N ASP A 211 -16.92 -6.44 -2.46
CA ASP A 211 -16.82 -7.55 -1.49
C ASP A 211 -15.93 -8.72 -1.96
N CYS A 212 -15.21 -8.58 -3.05
CA CYS A 212 -14.44 -9.68 -3.64
C CYS A 212 -12.95 -9.39 -3.81
N CYS A 213 -12.54 -8.14 -3.87
CA CYS A 213 -11.15 -7.81 -4.13
C CYS A 213 -10.66 -6.74 -3.15
N GLY A 214 -9.47 -6.91 -2.60
CA GLY A 214 -8.84 -5.97 -1.69
C GLY A 214 -7.34 -5.89 -1.87
N VAL A 215 -6.75 -4.72 -1.61
CA VAL A 215 -5.30 -4.50 -1.58
C VAL A 215 -4.93 -3.78 -0.29
N VAL A 216 -3.90 -4.27 0.39
CA VAL A 216 -3.26 -3.62 1.53
C VAL A 216 -1.75 -3.64 1.31
N GLY A 217 -1.07 -2.51 1.51
CA GLY A 217 0.38 -2.48 1.33
C GLY A 217 1.01 -1.12 1.60
N SER A 218 2.14 -0.87 0.95
CA SER A 218 2.91 0.36 1.08
C SER A 218 2.62 1.39 -0.01
N ILE A 219 1.89 1.02 -1.08
CA ILE A 219 1.72 1.80 -2.31
C ILE A 219 0.69 2.93 -2.12
N ASN A 220 1.14 4.19 -2.09
CA ASN A 220 0.25 5.34 -2.13
C ASN A 220 -0.34 5.56 -3.53
N LEU A 221 -1.47 6.27 -3.61
CA LEU A 221 -1.97 6.82 -4.88
C LEU A 221 -1.23 8.12 -5.23
N ASP A 222 0.09 8.04 -5.36
CA ASP A 222 0.93 9.15 -5.81
C ASP A 222 1.98 8.69 -6.82
N TYR A 223 2.46 9.65 -7.61
CA TYR A 223 3.44 9.41 -8.66
C TYR A 223 4.75 8.79 -8.14
N ARG A 224 5.15 9.14 -6.91
CA ARG A 224 6.39 8.64 -6.32
C ARG A 224 6.30 7.15 -6.00
N SER A 225 5.21 6.71 -5.39
CA SER A 225 4.97 5.29 -5.11
C SER A 225 4.82 4.48 -6.39
N MET A 226 4.09 5.00 -7.37
CA MET A 226 3.82 4.26 -8.61
C MET A 226 5.03 4.10 -9.53
N PHE A 227 6.01 5.04 -9.50
CA PHE A 227 7.05 5.08 -10.54
C PHE A 227 8.48 5.17 -10.00
N LEU A 228 8.71 5.51 -8.73
CA LEU A 228 10.04 5.83 -8.23
C LEU A 228 10.50 4.98 -7.05
N HIS A 229 9.58 4.41 -6.29
CA HIS A 229 9.90 3.63 -5.09
C HIS A 229 9.86 2.13 -5.36
N PHE A 230 10.59 1.38 -4.50
CA PHE A 230 10.32 -0.03 -4.29
C PHE A 230 9.15 -0.11 -3.32
N GLU A 231 8.08 -0.73 -3.73
CA GLU A 231 6.83 -0.87 -2.97
C GLU A 231 6.41 -2.34 -2.89
N ASP A 232 5.53 -2.65 -1.98
CA ASP A 232 4.88 -3.95 -1.90
C ASP A 232 3.41 -3.82 -1.50
N ALA A 233 2.62 -4.80 -1.89
CA ALA A 233 1.26 -4.94 -1.41
C ALA A 233 0.81 -6.41 -1.50
N VAL A 234 -0.33 -6.68 -0.88
CA VAL A 234 -1.03 -7.96 -0.93
C VAL A 234 -2.36 -7.76 -1.61
N LEU A 235 -2.54 -8.45 -2.73
CA LEU A 235 -3.84 -8.56 -3.42
C LEU A 235 -4.61 -9.75 -2.83
N LEU A 236 -5.83 -9.50 -2.42
CA LEU A 236 -6.79 -10.47 -1.92
C LEU A 236 -7.93 -10.61 -2.93
N TYR A 237 -8.29 -11.84 -3.28
CA TYR A 237 -9.39 -12.11 -4.18
C TYR A 237 -10.28 -13.21 -3.61
N HIS A 238 -11.56 -12.90 -3.37
CA HIS A 238 -12.54 -13.76 -2.69
C HIS A 238 -12.10 -14.30 -1.33
N ASP A 239 -11.21 -13.56 -0.65
CA ASP A 239 -10.74 -13.84 0.70
C ASP A 239 -11.67 -13.15 1.72
N PRO A 240 -12.05 -13.81 2.83
CA PRO A 240 -12.90 -13.21 3.86
C PRO A 240 -12.35 -11.88 4.43
N THR A 241 -11.04 -11.70 4.47
CA THR A 241 -10.37 -10.48 4.94
C THR A 241 -10.78 -9.24 4.12
N VAL A 242 -11.25 -9.41 2.87
CA VAL A 242 -11.78 -8.31 2.05
C VAL A 242 -12.93 -7.59 2.77
N LEU A 243 -13.78 -8.33 3.49
CA LEU A 243 -14.87 -7.73 4.27
C LEU A 243 -14.38 -6.99 5.53
N ASP A 244 -13.28 -7.43 6.12
CA ASP A 244 -12.66 -6.72 7.23
C ASP A 244 -12.02 -5.39 6.77
N ILE A 245 -11.39 -5.39 5.60
CA ILE A 245 -10.88 -4.17 4.94
C ILE A 245 -12.03 -3.18 4.70
N LYS A 246 -13.13 -3.66 4.15
CA LYS A 246 -14.34 -2.82 3.94
C LYS A 246 -14.86 -2.25 5.25
N ARG A 247 -14.95 -3.08 6.29
CA ARG A 247 -15.41 -2.65 7.61
C ARG A 247 -14.51 -1.57 8.21
N ASP A 248 -13.19 -1.74 8.09
CA ASP A 248 -12.22 -0.75 8.54
C ASP A 248 -12.37 0.58 7.78
N PHE A 249 -12.57 0.52 6.45
CA PHE A 249 -12.85 1.71 5.65
C PHE A 249 -14.11 2.44 6.13
N ILE A 250 -15.23 1.75 6.29
CA ILE A 250 -16.51 2.34 6.74
C ILE A 250 -16.36 2.96 8.13
N ASN A 251 -15.70 2.28 9.07
CA ASN A 251 -15.44 2.82 10.41
C ASN A 251 -14.56 4.07 10.38
N THR A 252 -13.61 4.14 9.45
CA THR A 252 -12.76 5.32 9.23
C THR A 252 -13.56 6.46 8.61
N GLN A 253 -14.44 6.16 7.64
CA GLN A 253 -15.32 7.13 6.99
C GLN A 253 -16.27 7.80 8.00
N PHE A 254 -16.86 7.06 8.95
CA PHE A 254 -17.70 7.64 10.00
C PHE A 254 -17.00 8.69 10.89
N ARG A 255 -15.68 8.70 10.87
CA ARG A 255 -14.84 9.67 11.59
C ARG A 255 -14.26 10.73 10.65
N SER A 256 -14.76 10.84 9.44
CA SER A 256 -14.32 11.76 8.38
C SER A 256 -15.45 12.71 7.99
N GLN A 257 -15.11 13.84 7.38
CA GLN A 257 -16.06 14.80 6.84
C GLN A 257 -15.83 15.03 5.35
#